data_8051d659c5f7c2710eea70760d843f98
#
_entry.id   8051d659c5f7c2710eea70760d843f98
#
_cell.length_a   1.000
_cell.length_b   1.000
_cell.length_c   1.000
_cell.angle_alpha   90.00
_cell.angle_beta   90.00
_cell.angle_gamma   90.00
#
_symmetry.space_group_name_H-M   'P 1'
#
loop_
_entity.id
_entity.type
_entity.pdbx_description
1 polymer ?
#
loop_
_entity_poly.entity_id
_entity_poly.type
_entity_poly.pdbx_seq_one_letter_code
_entity_poly.pdbx_strand_id
1 'polypeptide(L)'
;MTERETWIAEVEGMETLDTHTHLIGDKLCAQSFWDIAHYFWLNREIQAGGYPANAAELPEKERIEAFMKAYRATRNTLMNWTVTHIFKQLYGIELRDERSVYEADEAVRASAQKAGWAQQVADKLNVRAFVVNHPDHAKFVGMKRDAILLPRIDGKLPQWTRAIAASAQPEEAYEEARQNIDKLLASYREQGCPGVMTTLPAFEASANRSYSLEGGSTEDQILMMLLHAVCEAAERHGLVVQIFVGVERSWCGTAIPVNDPLKIAKLSGLFERYAVPFELVAASELNNLDIVQAAWNFPNVHTGGQWWFNFRASTYRDAMQYRLEALPALKSSLIVSDARCIEWSYGKIALVKRLMAEFLFEQTERGWIDRETALQVARGWLYGSAAQRYGFREF
;
A
#
# COMPACT_ATOMS: atom_id res chain seq x y z
N MET A 1 29.47 8.79 15.95
CA MET A 1 28.06 9.00 15.52
C MET A 1 27.48 10.11 16.37
N THR A 2 26.77 11.04 15.75
CA THR A 2 25.98 12.05 16.46
C THR A 2 24.75 11.38 17.10
N GLU A 3 24.11 12.07 18.07
CA GLU A 3 22.88 11.58 18.68
C GLU A 3 21.79 11.31 17.62
N ARG A 4 21.63 12.19 16.64
CA ARG A 4 20.73 12.03 15.51
C ARG A 4 21.05 10.80 14.65
N GLU A 5 22.32 10.52 14.36
CA GLU A 5 22.72 9.32 13.60
C GLU A 5 22.41 8.04 14.37
N THR A 6 22.65 8.05 15.70
CA THR A 6 22.33 6.92 16.56
C THR A 6 20.83 6.65 16.61
N TRP A 7 20.04 7.72 16.77
CA TRP A 7 18.59 7.65 16.73
C TRP A 7 18.05 7.08 15.41
N ILE A 8 18.54 7.60 14.28
CA ILE A 8 18.12 7.14 12.96
C ILE A 8 18.42 5.64 12.79
N ALA A 9 19.63 5.21 13.16
CA ALA A 9 20.02 3.81 13.09
C ALA A 9 19.14 2.90 13.96
N GLU A 10 18.73 3.36 15.15
CA GLU A 10 17.83 2.63 16.04
C GLU A 10 16.47 2.43 15.40
N VAL A 11 15.86 3.47 14.83
CA VAL A 11 14.54 3.39 14.17
C VAL A 11 14.61 2.57 12.88
N GLU A 12 15.65 2.77 12.06
CA GLU A 12 15.86 1.98 10.84
C GLU A 12 16.03 0.48 11.13
N GLY A 13 16.59 0.11 12.29
CA GLY A 13 16.75 -1.26 12.74
C GLY A 13 15.49 -1.93 13.29
N MET A 14 14.39 -1.20 13.50
CA MET A 14 13.16 -1.76 14.10
C MET A 14 12.46 -2.77 13.18
N GLU A 15 11.75 -3.69 13.80
CA GLU A 15 10.90 -4.65 13.12
C GLU A 15 9.80 -3.96 12.30
N THR A 16 9.44 -4.58 11.17
CA THR A 16 8.50 -3.99 10.21
C THR A 16 7.54 -5.05 9.69
N LEU A 17 6.28 -4.68 9.50
CA LEU A 17 5.29 -5.43 8.77
C LEU A 17 4.83 -4.59 7.57
N ASP A 18 4.98 -5.13 6.36
CA ASP A 18 4.52 -4.50 5.13
C ASP A 18 3.05 -4.84 4.89
N THR A 19 2.16 -3.84 5.00
CA THR A 19 0.71 -4.07 4.98
C THR A 19 0.11 -4.17 3.58
N HIS A 20 0.92 -4.02 2.54
CA HIS A 20 0.46 -4.23 1.16
C HIS A 20 1.62 -4.43 0.19
N THR A 21 1.67 -5.57 -0.44
CA THR A 21 2.65 -5.90 -1.48
C THR A 21 2.06 -6.83 -2.54
N HIS A 22 2.71 -6.87 -3.70
CA HIS A 22 2.42 -7.80 -4.80
C HIS A 22 3.50 -8.87 -4.97
N LEU A 23 4.30 -9.13 -3.94
CA LEU A 23 5.27 -10.23 -3.93
C LEU A 23 4.55 -11.57 -4.03
N ILE A 24 5.04 -12.47 -4.86
CA ILE A 24 4.35 -13.73 -5.14
C ILE A 24 5.31 -14.89 -5.36
N GLY A 25 5.07 -15.99 -4.67
CA GLY A 25 5.67 -17.29 -4.91
C GLY A 25 7.20 -17.26 -5.02
N ASP A 26 7.70 -17.63 -6.18
CA ASP A 26 9.12 -17.65 -6.56
C ASP A 26 9.60 -16.37 -7.27
N LYS A 27 8.67 -15.45 -7.61
CA LYS A 27 8.98 -14.21 -8.33
C LYS A 27 9.16 -13.04 -7.34
N LEU A 28 10.12 -13.21 -6.43
CA LEU A 28 10.34 -12.23 -5.36
C LEU A 28 11.33 -11.13 -5.75
N CYS A 29 12.25 -11.39 -6.68
CA CYS A 29 13.35 -10.50 -7.03
C CYS A 29 13.20 -9.95 -8.44
N ALA A 30 13.74 -8.76 -8.67
CA ALA A 30 13.95 -8.23 -10.01
C ALA A 30 14.89 -9.16 -10.80
N GLN A 31 14.59 -9.43 -12.07
CA GLN A 31 15.36 -10.29 -12.95
C GLN A 31 16.30 -9.49 -13.85
N SER A 32 16.12 -8.18 -13.91
CA SER A 32 16.92 -7.26 -14.73
C SER A 32 16.89 -5.84 -14.11
N PHE A 33 17.81 -5.00 -14.55
CA PHE A 33 17.77 -3.57 -14.26
C PHE A 33 16.40 -2.97 -14.59
N TRP A 34 15.80 -3.41 -15.70
CA TRP A 34 14.55 -2.83 -16.20
C TRP A 34 13.34 -3.19 -15.35
N ASP A 35 13.34 -4.30 -14.60
CA ASP A 35 12.27 -4.60 -13.64
C ASP A 35 12.22 -3.58 -12.50
N ILE A 36 13.38 -3.01 -12.17
CA ILE A 36 13.47 -1.92 -11.19
C ILE A 36 13.18 -0.58 -11.84
N ALA A 37 13.83 -0.28 -12.99
CA ALA A 37 13.77 1.02 -13.65
C ALA A 37 12.40 1.30 -14.32
N HIS A 38 11.72 0.26 -14.81
CA HIS A 38 10.38 0.36 -15.39
C HIS A 38 9.27 0.06 -14.38
N TYR A 39 9.58 0.07 -13.08
CA TYR A 39 8.52 0.00 -12.09
C TYR A 39 7.49 1.12 -12.34
N PHE A 40 6.23 0.75 -12.35
CA PHE A 40 5.13 1.57 -12.90
C PHE A 40 5.15 3.04 -12.43
N TRP A 41 5.39 3.29 -11.14
CA TRP A 41 5.37 4.64 -10.57
C TRP A 41 6.64 5.43 -10.89
N LEU A 42 7.81 4.79 -10.86
CA LEU A 42 9.07 5.39 -11.31
C LEU A 42 9.00 5.72 -12.79
N ASN A 43 8.50 4.80 -13.61
CA ASN A 43 8.40 4.99 -15.07
C ASN A 43 7.59 6.25 -15.42
N ARG A 44 6.50 6.53 -14.70
CA ARG A 44 5.74 7.77 -14.88
C ARG A 44 6.53 9.02 -14.55
N GLU A 45 7.31 8.98 -13.48
CA GLU A 45 8.12 10.11 -13.06
C GLU A 45 9.26 10.39 -14.06
N ILE A 46 9.96 9.35 -14.52
CA ILE A 46 11.00 9.52 -15.54
C ILE A 46 10.42 9.93 -16.90
N GLN A 47 9.18 9.52 -17.24
CA GLN A 47 8.46 10.03 -18.40
C GLN A 47 8.20 11.54 -18.29
N ALA A 48 7.84 12.04 -17.12
CA ALA A 48 7.78 13.50 -16.88
C ALA A 48 9.14 14.19 -17.05
N GLY A 49 10.25 13.45 -16.84
CA GLY A 49 11.63 13.87 -17.12
C GLY A 49 12.06 13.72 -18.59
N GLY A 50 11.13 13.32 -19.47
CA GLY A 50 11.39 13.18 -20.91
C GLY A 50 11.73 11.75 -21.38
N TYR A 51 11.49 10.72 -20.57
CA TYR A 51 11.65 9.33 -21.00
C TYR A 51 10.53 8.94 -21.97
N PRO A 52 10.82 8.35 -23.15
CA PRO A 52 9.80 8.01 -24.11
C PRO A 52 8.80 6.97 -23.60
N ALA A 53 7.52 7.14 -23.92
CA ALA A 53 6.49 6.18 -23.52
C ALA A 53 6.71 4.78 -24.13
N ASN A 54 7.27 4.71 -25.34
CA ASN A 54 7.63 3.48 -26.04
C ASN A 54 9.10 3.04 -25.81
N ALA A 55 9.75 3.53 -24.77
CA ALA A 55 11.17 3.26 -24.53
C ALA A 55 11.52 1.77 -24.43
N ALA A 56 10.57 0.92 -24.01
CA ALA A 56 10.77 -0.53 -23.96
C ALA A 56 11.02 -1.16 -25.37
N GLU A 57 10.57 -0.48 -26.43
CA GLU A 57 10.71 -0.90 -27.83
C GLU A 57 11.99 -0.37 -28.49
N LEU A 58 12.68 0.58 -27.84
CA LEU A 58 13.92 1.14 -28.36
C LEU A 58 15.07 0.12 -28.32
N PRO A 59 16.03 0.22 -29.27
CA PRO A 59 17.31 -0.47 -29.14
C PRO A 59 17.94 -0.20 -27.77
N GLU A 60 18.60 -1.18 -27.21
CA GLU A 60 19.09 -1.12 -25.82
C GLU A 60 19.93 0.13 -25.54
N LYS A 61 20.85 0.45 -26.43
CA LYS A 61 21.71 1.64 -26.26
C LYS A 61 20.87 2.93 -26.19
N GLU A 62 19.95 3.12 -27.12
CA GLU A 62 19.07 4.31 -27.16
C GLU A 62 18.17 4.38 -25.92
N ARG A 63 17.68 3.23 -25.47
CA ARG A 63 16.88 3.12 -24.26
C ARG A 63 17.68 3.54 -23.01
N ILE A 64 18.94 3.11 -22.89
CA ILE A 64 19.83 3.49 -21.77
C ILE A 64 20.14 4.99 -21.84
N GLU A 65 20.48 5.54 -23.00
CA GLU A 65 20.72 6.96 -23.18
C GLU A 65 19.50 7.81 -22.76
N ALA A 66 18.31 7.41 -23.24
CA ALA A 66 17.05 8.07 -22.87
C ALA A 66 16.76 7.97 -21.36
N PHE A 67 16.96 6.78 -20.78
CA PHE A 67 16.80 6.58 -19.34
C PHE A 67 17.74 7.49 -18.55
N MET A 68 19.02 7.49 -18.85
CA MET A 68 20.01 8.29 -18.11
C MET A 68 19.75 9.80 -18.23
N LYS A 69 19.25 10.26 -19.38
CA LYS A 69 18.81 11.65 -19.55
C LYS A 69 17.66 12.00 -18.60
N ALA A 70 16.60 11.19 -18.60
CA ALA A 70 15.44 11.39 -17.75
C ALA A 70 15.74 11.20 -16.26
N TYR A 71 16.56 10.19 -15.92
CA TYR A 71 17.04 9.96 -14.57
C TYR A 71 17.79 11.19 -13.99
N ARG A 72 18.62 11.83 -14.82
CA ARG A 72 19.29 13.07 -14.40
C ARG A 72 18.32 14.24 -14.24
N ALA A 73 17.28 14.31 -15.08
CA ALA A 73 16.26 15.36 -15.02
C ALA A 73 15.37 15.25 -13.76
N THR A 74 15.24 14.06 -13.18
CA THR A 74 14.37 13.77 -12.01
C THR A 74 15.14 13.63 -10.69
N ARG A 75 16.43 14.03 -10.61
CA ARG A 75 17.28 13.85 -9.41
C ARG A 75 16.76 14.49 -8.12
N ASN A 76 15.85 15.43 -8.22
CA ASN A 76 15.22 16.09 -7.08
C ASN A 76 14.04 15.34 -6.49
N THR A 77 13.62 14.21 -7.08
CA THR A 77 12.40 13.50 -6.69
C THR A 77 12.69 12.34 -5.74
N LEU A 78 11.70 11.96 -4.93
CA LEU A 78 11.86 10.83 -4.00
C LEU A 78 11.88 9.47 -4.69
N MET A 79 11.22 9.33 -5.83
CA MET A 79 11.31 8.08 -6.61
C MET A 79 12.72 7.88 -7.15
N ASN A 80 13.34 8.94 -7.68
CA ASN A 80 14.73 8.91 -8.11
C ASN A 80 15.68 8.63 -6.94
N TRP A 81 15.49 9.29 -5.80
CA TRP A 81 16.23 8.99 -4.58
C TRP A 81 16.10 7.50 -4.21
N THR A 82 14.88 6.95 -4.27
CA THR A 82 14.61 5.57 -3.91
C THR A 82 15.32 4.59 -4.83
N VAL A 83 15.25 4.77 -6.15
CA VAL A 83 15.95 3.89 -7.10
C VAL A 83 17.47 4.01 -6.95
N THR A 84 17.97 5.22 -6.74
CA THR A 84 19.39 5.45 -6.43
C THR A 84 19.81 4.70 -5.16
N HIS A 85 18.98 4.77 -4.12
CA HIS A 85 19.23 4.07 -2.85
C HIS A 85 19.21 2.56 -3.01
N ILE A 86 18.27 2.01 -3.81
CA ILE A 86 18.21 0.58 -4.13
C ILE A 86 19.55 0.14 -4.75
N PHE A 87 20.00 0.77 -5.84
CA PHE A 87 21.22 0.36 -6.52
C PHE A 87 22.47 0.53 -5.66
N LYS A 88 22.57 1.63 -4.92
CA LYS A 88 23.69 1.88 -4.03
C LYS A 88 23.78 0.88 -2.88
N GLN A 89 22.66 0.60 -2.21
CA GLN A 89 22.65 -0.19 -0.97
C GLN A 89 22.58 -1.68 -1.18
N LEU A 90 21.92 -2.13 -2.24
CA LEU A 90 21.77 -3.55 -2.53
C LEU A 90 22.88 -4.08 -3.45
N TYR A 91 23.35 -3.25 -4.38
CA TYR A 91 24.28 -3.69 -5.43
C TYR A 91 25.65 -2.97 -5.37
N GLY A 92 25.78 -1.92 -4.55
CA GLY A 92 27.02 -1.13 -4.46
C GLY A 92 27.27 -0.23 -5.68
N ILE A 93 26.23 0.03 -6.49
CA ILE A 93 26.36 0.73 -7.78
C ILE A 93 25.72 2.12 -7.70
N GLU A 94 26.47 3.14 -8.15
CA GLU A 94 25.94 4.49 -8.36
C GLU A 94 25.66 4.71 -9.85
N LEU A 95 24.42 5.02 -10.19
CA LEU A 95 24.01 5.30 -11.58
C LEU A 95 24.55 6.68 -12.01
N ARG A 96 25.64 6.70 -12.77
CA ARG A 96 26.32 7.92 -13.24
C ARG A 96 26.23 8.14 -14.73
N ASP A 97 26.31 7.06 -15.48
CA ASP A 97 26.40 7.03 -16.94
C ASP A 97 25.82 5.71 -17.49
N GLU A 98 25.88 5.54 -18.80
CA GLU A 98 25.39 4.36 -19.52
C GLU A 98 26.11 3.08 -19.07
N ARG A 99 27.41 3.14 -18.79
CA ARG A 99 28.18 2.00 -18.33
C ARG A 99 27.67 1.49 -16.98
N SER A 100 27.34 2.39 -16.07
CA SER A 100 26.78 2.02 -14.76
C SER A 100 25.41 1.34 -14.85
N VAL A 101 24.64 1.54 -15.93
CA VAL A 101 23.38 0.80 -16.18
C VAL A 101 23.67 -0.64 -16.58
N TYR A 102 24.68 -0.90 -17.43
CA TYR A 102 25.10 -2.26 -17.76
C TYR A 102 25.63 -3.00 -16.53
N GLU A 103 26.47 -2.35 -15.73
CA GLU A 103 26.99 -2.90 -14.48
C GLU A 103 25.85 -3.23 -13.50
N ALA A 104 24.82 -2.37 -13.42
CA ALA A 104 23.65 -2.60 -12.61
C ALA A 104 22.79 -3.77 -13.12
N ASP A 105 22.59 -3.90 -14.44
CA ASP A 105 21.84 -5.02 -15.02
C ASP A 105 22.54 -6.36 -14.74
N GLU A 106 23.86 -6.40 -14.90
CA GLU A 106 24.65 -7.60 -14.59
C GLU A 106 24.54 -7.97 -13.09
N ALA A 107 24.65 -7.00 -12.20
CA ALA A 107 24.54 -7.22 -10.76
C ALA A 107 23.12 -7.68 -10.34
N VAL A 108 22.07 -7.13 -10.93
CA VAL A 108 20.68 -7.55 -10.68
C VAL A 108 20.48 -9.00 -11.14
N ARG A 109 20.90 -9.34 -12.37
CA ARG A 109 20.82 -10.71 -12.91
C ARG A 109 21.58 -11.72 -12.07
N ALA A 110 22.79 -11.38 -11.65
CA ALA A 110 23.60 -12.23 -10.79
C ALA A 110 22.94 -12.45 -9.41
N SER A 111 22.35 -11.40 -8.85
CA SER A 111 21.65 -11.47 -7.56
C SER A 111 20.36 -12.28 -7.67
N ALA A 112 19.61 -12.16 -8.77
CA ALA A 112 18.41 -12.95 -9.03
C ALA A 112 18.66 -14.47 -9.05
N GLN A 113 19.86 -14.88 -9.47
CA GLN A 113 20.28 -16.30 -9.47
C GLN A 113 20.82 -16.77 -8.12
N LYS A 114 21.08 -15.83 -7.20
CA LYS A 114 21.63 -16.16 -5.89
C LYS A 114 20.56 -16.68 -4.95
N ALA A 115 20.70 -17.93 -4.51
CA ALA A 115 19.79 -18.49 -3.50
C ALA A 115 19.74 -17.61 -2.24
N GLY A 116 18.53 -17.28 -1.79
CA GLY A 116 18.30 -16.46 -0.58
C GLY A 116 18.51 -14.96 -0.75
N TRP A 117 18.61 -14.42 -1.97
CA TRP A 117 18.72 -12.97 -2.19
C TRP A 117 17.53 -12.20 -1.57
N ALA A 118 16.30 -12.65 -1.83
CA ALA A 118 15.11 -12.03 -1.23
C ALA A 118 15.16 -12.05 0.30
N GLN A 119 15.65 -13.14 0.90
CA GLN A 119 15.86 -13.26 2.34
C GLN A 119 16.84 -12.20 2.85
N GLN A 120 17.99 -12.05 2.18
CA GLN A 120 19.01 -11.07 2.57
C GLN A 120 18.46 -9.63 2.54
N VAL A 121 17.66 -9.31 1.53
CA VAL A 121 17.02 -7.99 1.42
C VAL A 121 15.99 -7.78 2.53
N ALA A 122 15.13 -8.76 2.81
CA ALA A 122 14.16 -8.71 3.89
C ALA A 122 14.83 -8.59 5.28
N ASP A 123 15.95 -9.28 5.49
CA ASP A 123 16.76 -9.19 6.72
C ASP A 123 17.35 -7.79 6.91
N LYS A 124 17.86 -7.19 5.84
CA LYS A 124 18.39 -5.82 5.87
C LYS A 124 17.38 -4.78 6.36
N LEU A 125 16.10 -5.01 6.10
CA LEU A 125 14.98 -4.16 6.52
C LEU A 125 14.36 -4.55 7.85
N ASN A 126 14.73 -5.71 8.39
CA ASN A 126 14.07 -6.35 9.52
C ASN A 126 12.55 -6.51 9.29
N VAL A 127 12.14 -6.89 8.07
CA VAL A 127 10.73 -7.17 7.75
C VAL A 127 10.39 -8.57 8.25
N ARG A 128 9.33 -8.68 9.06
CA ARG A 128 8.86 -9.94 9.64
C ARG A 128 7.82 -10.63 8.78
N ALA A 129 6.91 -9.86 8.19
CA ALA A 129 5.85 -10.38 7.35
C ALA A 129 5.47 -9.39 6.26
N PHE A 130 4.87 -9.91 5.20
CA PHE A 130 4.34 -9.16 4.08
C PHE A 130 2.86 -9.50 3.90
N VAL A 131 2.00 -8.50 3.85
CA VAL A 131 0.61 -8.67 3.43
C VAL A 131 0.55 -8.71 1.91
N VAL A 132 0.05 -9.81 1.37
CA VAL A 132 0.03 -10.11 -0.06
C VAL A 132 -1.41 -10.08 -0.57
N ASN A 133 -1.64 -9.31 -1.62
CA ASN A 133 -3.00 -9.15 -2.20
C ASN A 133 -3.28 -10.06 -3.38
N HIS A 134 -2.62 -11.16 -3.52
CA HIS A 134 -2.87 -12.10 -4.61
C HIS A 134 -4.08 -12.99 -4.27
N PRO A 135 -4.96 -13.29 -5.24
CA PRO A 135 -6.10 -14.19 -5.01
C PRO A 135 -5.68 -15.63 -4.76
N ASP A 136 -4.54 -16.03 -5.32
CA ASP A 136 -4.00 -17.37 -5.19
C ASP A 136 -2.80 -17.36 -4.23
N HIS A 137 -2.74 -18.30 -3.39
CA HIS A 137 -1.82 -18.49 -2.29
C HIS A 137 -0.36 -18.14 -2.59
N ALA A 138 0.21 -17.23 -1.83
CA ALA A 138 1.58 -16.79 -2.02
C ALA A 138 2.51 -17.23 -0.87
N LYS A 139 2.78 -18.55 -0.77
CA LYS A 139 3.97 -18.96 0.00
C LYS A 139 5.21 -18.50 -0.73
N PHE A 140 6.09 -17.80 -0.03
CA PHE A 140 7.36 -17.38 -0.61
C PHE A 140 8.30 -18.56 -0.78
N VAL A 141 8.91 -18.64 -1.95
CA VAL A 141 9.96 -19.65 -2.24
C VAL A 141 11.33 -18.99 -2.06
N GLY A 142 12.16 -19.58 -1.21
CA GLY A 142 13.52 -19.05 -0.96
C GLY A 142 13.59 -17.87 0.01
N MET A 143 12.49 -17.49 0.63
CA MET A 143 12.44 -16.47 1.69
C MET A 143 11.66 -16.99 2.90
N LYS A 144 12.29 -16.98 4.07
CA LYS A 144 11.69 -17.41 5.34
C LYS A 144 10.99 -16.23 6.02
N ARG A 145 9.96 -15.73 5.39
CA ARG A 145 9.07 -14.69 5.91
C ARG A 145 7.63 -15.10 5.71
N ASP A 146 6.76 -14.64 6.60
CA ASP A 146 5.35 -14.94 6.50
C ASP A 146 4.69 -14.09 5.41
N ALA A 147 3.91 -14.75 4.55
CA ALA A 147 2.99 -14.13 3.63
C ALA A 147 1.60 -14.15 4.27
N ILE A 148 1.07 -12.99 4.61
CA ILE A 148 -0.29 -12.82 5.13
C ILE A 148 -1.18 -12.54 3.93
N LEU A 149 -2.04 -13.49 3.56
CA LEU A 149 -2.90 -13.32 2.39
C LEU A 149 -4.09 -12.41 2.72
N LEU A 150 -4.22 -11.32 1.96
CA LEU A 150 -5.36 -10.40 2.02
C LEU A 150 -6.00 -10.30 0.63
N PRO A 151 -6.95 -11.21 0.27
CA PRO A 151 -7.48 -11.31 -1.06
C PRO A 151 -8.19 -10.04 -1.53
N ARG A 152 -8.05 -9.74 -2.82
CA ARG A 152 -8.73 -8.59 -3.45
C ARG A 152 -10.15 -8.95 -3.85
N ILE A 153 -11.10 -8.06 -3.54
CA ILE A 153 -12.50 -8.16 -3.96
C ILE A 153 -12.93 -7.07 -4.93
N ASP A 154 -12.03 -6.13 -5.24
CA ASP A 154 -12.31 -4.99 -6.12
C ASP A 154 -12.67 -5.39 -7.57
N GLY A 155 -12.22 -6.54 -8.05
CA GLY A 155 -12.64 -7.07 -9.35
C GLY A 155 -14.05 -7.69 -9.35
N LYS A 156 -14.54 -8.12 -8.20
CA LYS A 156 -15.87 -8.76 -8.05
C LYS A 156 -16.99 -7.73 -7.84
N LEU A 157 -16.71 -6.66 -7.10
CA LEU A 157 -17.72 -5.63 -6.82
C LEU A 157 -18.36 -5.04 -8.10
N PRO A 158 -17.60 -4.61 -9.12
CA PRO A 158 -18.19 -4.12 -10.36
C PRO A 158 -18.92 -5.18 -11.17
N GLN A 159 -18.54 -6.47 -11.04
CA GLN A 159 -19.23 -7.57 -11.70
C GLN A 159 -20.62 -7.77 -11.09
N TRP A 160 -20.71 -7.87 -9.76
CA TRP A 160 -21.98 -7.97 -9.04
C TRP A 160 -22.87 -6.74 -9.26
N THR A 161 -22.29 -5.53 -9.17
CA THR A 161 -23.03 -4.27 -9.40
C THR A 161 -23.72 -4.27 -10.76
N ARG A 162 -22.97 -4.60 -11.83
CA ARG A 162 -23.52 -4.66 -13.19
C ARG A 162 -24.52 -5.77 -13.38
N ALA A 163 -24.29 -6.95 -12.79
CA ALA A 163 -25.23 -8.07 -12.87
C ALA A 163 -26.57 -7.73 -12.22
N ILE A 164 -26.58 -7.08 -11.07
CA ILE A 164 -27.79 -6.64 -10.38
C ILE A 164 -28.48 -5.54 -11.18
N ALA A 165 -27.75 -4.54 -11.66
CA ALA A 165 -28.31 -3.43 -12.45
C ALA A 165 -28.96 -3.88 -13.76
N ALA A 166 -28.46 -4.95 -14.37
CA ALA A 166 -28.97 -5.50 -15.63
C ALA A 166 -30.05 -6.59 -15.44
N SER A 167 -30.33 -6.99 -14.20
CA SER A 167 -31.29 -8.07 -13.92
C SER A 167 -32.72 -7.61 -14.10
N ALA A 168 -33.56 -8.51 -14.63
CA ALA A 168 -35.02 -8.33 -14.61
C ALA A 168 -35.62 -8.51 -13.20
N GLN A 169 -34.90 -9.13 -12.28
CA GLN A 169 -35.24 -9.38 -10.89
C GLN A 169 -34.09 -8.92 -9.98
N PRO A 170 -33.87 -7.61 -9.81
CA PRO A 170 -32.71 -7.07 -9.15
C PRO A 170 -32.60 -7.45 -7.66
N GLU A 171 -33.74 -7.63 -6.97
CA GLU A 171 -33.77 -8.09 -5.57
C GLU A 171 -33.23 -9.52 -5.42
N GLU A 172 -33.62 -10.43 -6.31
CA GLU A 172 -33.14 -11.82 -6.31
C GLU A 172 -31.64 -11.86 -6.65
N ALA A 173 -31.21 -11.08 -7.65
CA ALA A 173 -29.81 -10.97 -8.04
C ALA A 173 -28.94 -10.39 -6.91
N TYR A 174 -29.46 -9.43 -6.15
CA TYR A 174 -28.77 -8.88 -4.98
C TYR A 174 -28.64 -9.90 -3.85
N GLU A 175 -29.72 -10.63 -3.55
CA GLU A 175 -29.68 -11.66 -2.50
C GLU A 175 -28.72 -12.80 -2.87
N GLU A 176 -28.65 -13.19 -4.14
CA GLU A 176 -27.65 -14.14 -4.64
C GLU A 176 -26.23 -13.59 -4.47
N ALA A 177 -26.01 -12.33 -4.84
CA ALA A 177 -24.70 -11.68 -4.65
C ALA A 177 -24.30 -11.62 -3.18
N ARG A 178 -25.22 -11.30 -2.27
CA ARG A 178 -25.03 -11.29 -0.82
C ARG A 178 -24.60 -12.65 -0.28
N GLN A 179 -25.28 -13.73 -0.73
CA GLN A 179 -24.91 -15.10 -0.36
C GLN A 179 -23.53 -15.50 -0.92
N ASN A 180 -23.23 -15.08 -2.15
CA ASN A 180 -21.92 -15.34 -2.77
C ASN A 180 -20.78 -14.59 -2.05
N ILE A 181 -21.02 -13.36 -1.58
CA ILE A 181 -20.10 -12.62 -0.74
C ILE A 181 -19.84 -13.37 0.57
N ASP A 182 -20.89 -13.79 1.26
CA ASP A 182 -20.76 -14.52 2.53
C ASP A 182 -19.94 -15.82 2.38
N LYS A 183 -20.28 -16.65 1.38
CA LYS A 183 -19.54 -17.88 1.07
C LYS A 183 -18.08 -17.61 0.72
N LEU A 184 -17.82 -16.54 -0.04
CA LEU A 184 -16.46 -16.16 -0.43
C LEU A 184 -15.64 -15.77 0.80
N LEU A 185 -16.18 -14.92 1.67
CA LEU A 185 -15.49 -14.45 2.87
C LEU A 185 -15.28 -15.59 3.87
N ALA A 186 -16.26 -16.48 4.02
CA ALA A 186 -16.12 -17.72 4.79
C ALA A 186 -14.94 -18.57 4.28
N SER A 187 -14.84 -18.78 2.98
CA SER A 187 -13.74 -19.55 2.37
C SER A 187 -12.38 -18.90 2.60
N TYR A 188 -12.29 -17.57 2.58
CA TYR A 188 -11.04 -16.87 2.90
C TYR A 188 -10.65 -17.04 4.37
N ARG A 189 -11.63 -17.00 5.29
CA ARG A 189 -11.37 -17.27 6.70
C ARG A 189 -10.86 -18.68 6.93
N GLU A 190 -11.45 -19.68 6.29
CA GLU A 190 -11.01 -21.09 6.33
C GLU A 190 -9.58 -21.26 5.81
N GLN A 191 -9.17 -20.48 4.82
CA GLN A 191 -7.81 -20.44 4.30
C GLN A 191 -6.82 -19.68 5.20
N GLY A 192 -7.27 -19.13 6.34
CA GLY A 192 -6.43 -18.39 7.28
C GLY A 192 -6.19 -16.93 6.89
N CYS A 193 -6.95 -16.38 5.92
CA CYS A 193 -6.85 -14.97 5.58
C CYS A 193 -7.44 -14.11 6.72
N PRO A 194 -6.71 -13.09 7.21
CA PRO A 194 -7.20 -12.22 8.28
C PRO A 194 -8.21 -11.17 7.80
N GLY A 195 -8.38 -11.00 6.51
CA GLY A 195 -9.27 -9.98 5.93
C GLY A 195 -9.31 -10.00 4.42
N VAL A 196 -9.90 -8.94 3.87
CA VAL A 196 -9.99 -8.68 2.42
C VAL A 196 -9.58 -7.24 2.12
N MET A 197 -9.17 -6.98 0.87
CA MET A 197 -8.88 -5.62 0.43
C MET A 197 -9.71 -5.22 -0.77
N THR A 198 -9.97 -3.92 -0.88
CA THR A 198 -10.60 -3.32 -2.05
C THR A 198 -10.05 -1.94 -2.37
N THR A 199 -10.02 -1.61 -3.64
CA THR A 199 -10.06 -0.23 -4.13
C THR A 199 -11.51 0.09 -4.49
N LEU A 200 -11.88 1.36 -4.52
CA LEU A 200 -13.23 1.78 -4.88
C LEU A 200 -13.20 2.65 -6.14
N PRO A 201 -14.21 2.53 -7.03
CA PRO A 201 -14.38 3.46 -8.14
C PRO A 201 -14.79 4.84 -7.62
N ALA A 202 -14.97 5.81 -8.53
CA ALA A 202 -15.76 7.01 -8.25
C ALA A 202 -17.21 6.62 -7.94
N PHE A 203 -17.83 7.27 -6.95
CA PHE A 203 -19.23 7.06 -6.62
C PHE A 203 -19.81 8.30 -5.93
N GLU A 204 -21.12 8.53 -6.16
CA GLU A 204 -21.87 9.63 -5.55
C GLU A 204 -22.81 9.17 -4.43
N ALA A 205 -23.15 7.90 -4.37
CA ALA A 205 -23.97 7.34 -3.29
C ALA A 205 -23.23 7.35 -1.94
N SER A 206 -23.96 7.26 -0.84
CA SER A 206 -23.42 7.26 0.52
C SER A 206 -23.86 6.02 1.28
N ALA A 207 -22.96 5.40 2.00
CA ALA A 207 -23.25 4.29 2.91
C ALA A 207 -24.10 4.69 4.13
N ASN A 208 -24.29 5.99 4.35
CA ASN A 208 -25.16 6.51 5.42
C ASN A 208 -26.65 6.46 5.06
N ARG A 209 -26.97 6.07 3.83
CA ARG A 209 -28.36 6.00 3.33
C ARG A 209 -28.75 4.56 3.03
N SER A 210 -30.02 4.24 3.27
CA SER A 210 -30.63 3.00 2.80
C SER A 210 -31.13 3.18 1.37
N TYR A 211 -30.90 2.18 0.53
CA TYR A 211 -31.34 2.16 -0.86
C TYR A 211 -32.28 0.94 -1.06
N SER A 212 -33.25 1.09 -1.96
CA SER A 212 -34.15 0.02 -2.43
C SER A 212 -33.88 -0.24 -3.90
N LEU A 213 -34.00 -1.48 -4.32
CA LEU A 213 -33.90 -1.84 -5.73
C LEU A 213 -35.22 -1.64 -6.49
N GLU A 214 -36.32 -1.42 -5.74
CA GLU A 214 -37.62 -1.09 -6.31
C GLU A 214 -37.56 0.26 -7.04
N GLY A 215 -38.04 0.29 -8.27
CA GLY A 215 -38.09 1.52 -9.08
C GLY A 215 -36.78 1.91 -9.78
N GLY A 216 -35.76 1.06 -9.70
CA GLY A 216 -34.45 1.24 -10.35
C GLY A 216 -33.44 1.93 -9.45
N SER A 217 -32.33 1.27 -9.16
CA SER A 217 -31.18 1.82 -8.42
C SER A 217 -30.03 2.10 -9.37
N THR A 218 -29.26 3.15 -9.08
CA THR A 218 -28.01 3.43 -9.78
C THR A 218 -26.93 2.43 -9.41
N GLU A 219 -25.93 2.24 -10.27
CA GLU A 219 -24.78 1.39 -9.95
C GLU A 219 -24.10 1.81 -8.64
N ASP A 220 -24.00 3.11 -8.35
CA ASP A 220 -23.42 3.62 -7.10
C ASP A 220 -24.24 3.20 -5.87
N GLN A 221 -25.56 3.21 -5.96
CA GLN A 221 -26.43 2.76 -4.87
C GLN A 221 -26.29 1.25 -4.63
N ILE A 222 -26.26 0.46 -5.72
CA ILE A 222 -26.01 -0.98 -5.66
C ILE A 222 -24.62 -1.26 -5.06
N LEU A 223 -23.60 -0.51 -5.45
CA LEU A 223 -22.26 -0.64 -4.87
C LEU A 223 -22.29 -0.40 -3.35
N MET A 224 -23.00 0.63 -2.86
CA MET A 224 -23.12 0.87 -1.42
C MET A 224 -23.83 -0.29 -0.71
N MET A 225 -24.90 -0.85 -1.30
CA MET A 225 -25.57 -2.04 -0.76
C MET A 225 -24.62 -3.25 -0.69
N LEU A 226 -23.80 -3.46 -1.72
CA LEU A 226 -22.80 -4.53 -1.74
C LEU A 226 -21.69 -4.30 -0.70
N LEU A 227 -21.25 -3.06 -0.47
CA LEU A 227 -20.29 -2.76 0.58
C LEU A 227 -20.86 -3.05 1.98
N HIS A 228 -22.15 -2.79 2.21
CA HIS A 228 -22.82 -3.22 3.44
C HIS A 228 -22.82 -4.75 3.56
N ALA A 229 -23.13 -5.48 2.49
CA ALA A 229 -23.09 -6.94 2.49
C ALA A 229 -21.67 -7.50 2.75
N VAL A 230 -20.63 -6.87 2.19
CA VAL A 230 -19.22 -7.21 2.49
C VAL A 230 -18.90 -6.98 3.96
N CYS A 231 -19.30 -5.85 4.54
CA CYS A 231 -19.05 -5.56 5.95
C CYS A 231 -19.82 -6.50 6.88
N GLU A 232 -21.08 -6.83 6.57
CA GLU A 232 -21.88 -7.81 7.31
C GLU A 232 -21.20 -9.18 7.33
N ALA A 233 -20.74 -9.66 6.17
CA ALA A 233 -20.02 -10.92 6.07
C ALA A 233 -18.65 -10.86 6.77
N ALA A 234 -17.92 -9.77 6.62
CA ALA A 234 -16.63 -9.57 7.28
C ALA A 234 -16.76 -9.57 8.82
N GLU A 235 -17.79 -8.92 9.36
CA GLU A 235 -18.10 -8.95 10.79
C GLU A 235 -18.42 -10.38 11.26
N ARG A 236 -19.28 -11.11 10.53
CA ARG A 236 -19.65 -12.49 10.86
C ARG A 236 -18.47 -13.44 10.89
N HIS A 237 -17.51 -13.25 9.98
CA HIS A 237 -16.34 -14.11 9.85
C HIS A 237 -15.08 -13.58 10.56
N GLY A 238 -15.18 -12.42 11.26
CA GLY A 238 -14.08 -11.82 12.00
C GLY A 238 -12.92 -11.40 11.08
N LEU A 239 -13.23 -10.74 9.96
CA LEU A 239 -12.26 -10.31 8.94
C LEU A 239 -12.03 -8.80 8.98
N VAL A 240 -10.80 -8.39 8.69
CA VAL A 240 -10.42 -6.99 8.45
C VAL A 240 -10.85 -6.57 7.04
N VAL A 241 -11.27 -5.33 6.87
CA VAL A 241 -11.52 -4.72 5.55
C VAL A 241 -10.52 -3.60 5.30
N GLN A 242 -9.57 -3.84 4.38
CA GLN A 242 -8.61 -2.82 3.95
C GLN A 242 -9.17 -2.10 2.73
N ILE A 243 -9.30 -0.77 2.83
CA ILE A 243 -9.84 0.09 1.75
C ILE A 243 -8.76 1.06 1.28
N PHE A 244 -8.45 1.01 -0.02
CA PHE A 244 -7.60 1.99 -0.66
C PHE A 244 -8.47 3.13 -1.19
N VAL A 245 -8.17 4.35 -0.77
CA VAL A 245 -8.91 5.55 -1.15
C VAL A 245 -8.01 6.55 -1.88
N GLY A 246 -8.59 7.34 -2.77
CA GLY A 246 -7.88 8.39 -3.49
C GLY A 246 -7.22 7.96 -4.80
N VAL A 247 -7.52 6.76 -5.30
CA VAL A 247 -7.11 6.32 -6.66
C VAL A 247 -8.30 5.77 -7.41
N GLU A 248 -8.58 6.35 -8.54
CA GLU A 248 -9.59 5.88 -9.49
C GLU A 248 -8.96 5.74 -10.88
N ARG A 249 -9.55 4.90 -11.72
CA ARG A 249 -9.13 4.83 -13.11
C ARG A 249 -9.79 5.94 -13.91
N SER A 250 -8.95 6.80 -14.50
CA SER A 250 -9.43 7.91 -15.32
C SER A 250 -9.78 7.47 -16.75
N TRP A 251 -10.27 8.46 -17.49
CA TRP A 251 -10.61 8.40 -18.92
C TRP A 251 -9.50 7.86 -19.84
N CYS A 252 -8.25 7.87 -19.44
CA CYS A 252 -7.15 7.25 -20.21
C CYS A 252 -6.79 5.83 -19.71
N GLY A 253 -7.60 5.21 -18.85
CA GLY A 253 -7.27 3.95 -18.19
C GLY A 253 -6.09 4.06 -17.21
N THR A 254 -5.61 5.28 -16.98
CA THR A 254 -4.49 5.60 -16.11
C THR A 254 -5.02 5.83 -14.69
N ALA A 255 -4.42 5.16 -13.70
CA ALA A 255 -4.69 5.45 -12.31
C ALA A 255 -4.16 6.85 -11.98
N ILE A 256 -5.03 7.72 -11.48
CA ILE A 256 -4.69 9.06 -11.00
C ILE A 256 -5.21 9.25 -9.59
N PRO A 257 -4.61 10.13 -8.79
CA PRO A 257 -5.21 10.55 -7.52
C PRO A 257 -6.55 11.21 -7.80
N VAL A 258 -7.56 10.80 -7.06
CA VAL A 258 -8.89 11.43 -7.11
C VAL A 258 -9.09 12.24 -5.86
N ASN A 259 -9.42 13.49 -6.08
CA ASN A 259 -9.70 14.44 -5.03
C ASN A 259 -11.22 14.50 -4.81
N ASP A 260 -11.78 13.45 -4.21
CA ASP A 260 -13.12 13.48 -3.65
C ASP A 260 -13.01 13.77 -2.15
N PRO A 261 -13.25 15.01 -1.71
CA PRO A 261 -13.17 15.39 -0.31
C PRO A 261 -14.25 14.72 0.56
N LEU A 262 -15.31 14.22 -0.04
CA LEU A 262 -16.39 13.54 0.68
C LEU A 262 -16.24 12.03 0.75
N LYS A 263 -15.18 11.46 0.18
CA LYS A 263 -14.99 10.00 0.09
C LYS A 263 -15.13 9.30 1.44
N ILE A 264 -14.46 9.81 2.45
CA ILE A 264 -14.49 9.23 3.81
C ILE A 264 -15.87 9.45 4.45
N ALA A 265 -16.47 10.64 4.28
CA ALA A 265 -17.82 10.92 4.78
C ALA A 265 -18.87 10.01 4.13
N LYS A 266 -18.77 9.74 2.82
CA LYS A 266 -19.66 8.80 2.11
C LYS A 266 -19.56 7.36 2.65
N LEU A 267 -18.42 6.96 3.20
CA LEU A 267 -18.18 5.61 3.76
C LEU A 267 -18.48 5.50 5.26
N SER A 268 -18.68 6.61 5.98
CA SER A 268 -18.77 6.63 7.44
C SER A 268 -19.88 5.74 8.02
N GLY A 269 -20.98 5.55 7.28
CA GLY A 269 -22.05 4.63 7.70
C GLY A 269 -21.62 3.17 7.80
N LEU A 270 -20.55 2.75 7.09
CA LEU A 270 -19.97 1.42 7.27
C LEU A 270 -19.21 1.34 8.60
N PHE A 271 -18.46 2.38 8.94
CA PHE A 271 -17.65 2.44 10.16
C PHE A 271 -18.50 2.48 11.43
N GLU A 272 -19.63 3.17 11.35
CA GLU A 272 -20.57 3.29 12.45
C GLU A 272 -21.39 2.00 12.68
N ARG A 273 -21.80 1.35 11.58
CA ARG A 273 -22.76 0.24 11.65
C ARG A 273 -22.14 -1.10 11.97
N TYR A 274 -20.89 -1.34 11.57
CA TYR A 274 -20.24 -2.67 11.68
C TYR A 274 -19.01 -2.60 12.60
N ALA A 275 -18.85 -3.61 13.45
CA ALA A 275 -17.68 -3.75 14.32
C ALA A 275 -16.44 -4.34 13.60
N VAL A 276 -16.41 -4.23 12.28
CA VAL A 276 -15.31 -4.68 11.43
C VAL A 276 -14.10 -3.78 11.63
N PRO A 277 -12.89 -4.32 11.82
CA PRO A 277 -11.68 -3.51 11.76
C PRO A 277 -11.42 -3.02 10.32
N PHE A 278 -11.45 -1.71 10.12
CA PHE A 278 -11.11 -1.09 8.84
C PHE A 278 -9.68 -0.58 8.86
N GLU A 279 -8.96 -0.78 7.74
CA GLU A 279 -7.71 -0.09 7.47
C GLU A 279 -7.87 0.79 6.23
N LEU A 280 -7.70 2.10 6.40
CA LEU A 280 -7.83 3.07 5.32
C LEU A 280 -6.45 3.48 4.82
N VAL A 281 -6.12 3.11 3.58
CA VAL A 281 -4.84 3.40 2.92
C VAL A 281 -5.01 4.59 1.99
N ALA A 282 -4.25 5.66 2.22
CA ALA A 282 -4.41 6.91 1.49
C ALA A 282 -3.54 6.96 0.23
N ALA A 283 -4.16 7.31 -0.90
CA ALA A 283 -3.46 7.66 -2.14
C ALA A 283 -3.67 9.14 -2.53
N SER A 284 -4.56 9.86 -1.84
CA SER A 284 -4.78 11.28 -2.04
C SER A 284 -4.44 12.05 -0.76
N GLU A 285 -3.70 13.13 -0.90
CA GLU A 285 -3.33 14.02 0.19
C GLU A 285 -4.56 14.65 0.86
N LEU A 286 -5.60 14.96 0.10
CA LEU A 286 -6.86 15.50 0.61
C LEU A 286 -7.56 14.57 1.60
N ASN A 287 -7.39 13.27 1.47
CA ASN A 287 -8.03 12.32 2.37
C ASN A 287 -7.21 12.03 3.65
N ASN A 288 -5.98 12.52 3.76
CA ASN A 288 -5.12 12.20 4.91
C ASN A 288 -5.71 12.65 6.24
N LEU A 289 -6.21 13.88 6.31
CA LEU A 289 -6.84 14.40 7.52
C LEU A 289 -8.16 13.68 7.83
N ASP A 290 -9.00 13.45 6.81
CA ASP A 290 -10.30 12.79 6.99
C ASP A 290 -10.14 11.33 7.46
N ILE A 291 -9.11 10.63 6.99
CA ILE A 291 -8.78 9.26 7.48
C ILE A 291 -8.39 9.30 8.96
N VAL A 292 -7.63 10.31 9.39
CA VAL A 292 -7.27 10.48 10.80
C VAL A 292 -8.51 10.82 11.62
N GLN A 293 -9.37 11.71 11.14
CA GLN A 293 -10.65 12.04 11.79
C GLN A 293 -11.56 10.81 11.91
N ALA A 294 -11.65 9.98 10.87
CA ALA A 294 -12.40 8.72 10.93
C ALA A 294 -11.82 7.77 11.98
N ALA A 295 -10.49 7.61 12.02
CA ALA A 295 -9.83 6.77 13.02
C ALA A 295 -9.98 7.30 14.45
N TRP A 296 -10.13 8.61 14.62
CA TRP A 296 -10.40 9.24 15.91
C TRP A 296 -11.84 9.03 16.37
N ASN A 297 -12.81 9.17 15.45
CA ASN A 297 -14.23 9.05 15.77
C ASN A 297 -14.70 7.59 15.90
N PHE A 298 -14.11 6.66 15.13
CA PHE A 298 -14.56 5.27 15.07
C PHE A 298 -13.49 4.33 15.63
N PRO A 299 -13.79 3.59 16.75
CA PRO A 299 -12.81 2.70 17.38
C PRO A 299 -12.27 1.61 16.48
N ASN A 300 -13.04 1.17 15.52
CA ASN A 300 -12.73 0.11 14.55
C ASN A 300 -11.98 0.60 13.30
N VAL A 301 -11.81 1.91 13.11
CA VAL A 301 -11.07 2.48 11.96
C VAL A 301 -9.61 2.70 12.34
N HIS A 302 -8.69 2.28 11.47
CA HIS A 302 -7.25 2.44 11.56
C HIS A 302 -6.70 3.15 10.31
N THR A 303 -5.65 3.93 10.46
CA THR A 303 -4.96 4.52 9.32
C THR A 303 -3.93 3.55 8.78
N GLY A 304 -3.95 3.29 7.50
CA GLY A 304 -2.94 2.54 6.75
C GLY A 304 -1.78 3.43 6.28
N GLY A 305 -0.84 2.85 5.53
CA GLY A 305 0.29 3.57 4.97
C GLY A 305 -0.09 4.54 3.86
N GLN A 306 0.91 5.28 3.38
CA GLN A 306 0.76 6.16 2.23
C GLN A 306 1.07 5.38 0.94
N TRP A 307 0.13 5.38 0.00
CA TRP A 307 0.34 4.74 -1.29
C TRP A 307 1.15 5.64 -2.24
N TRP A 308 1.63 5.12 -3.36
CA TRP A 308 2.61 5.75 -4.24
C TRP A 308 2.30 7.17 -4.72
N PHE A 309 1.04 7.54 -4.90
CA PHE A 309 0.67 8.92 -5.27
C PHE A 309 1.05 9.94 -4.21
N ASN A 310 1.13 9.51 -2.95
CA ASN A 310 1.58 10.31 -1.81
C ASN A 310 3.07 10.13 -1.51
N PHE A 311 3.85 9.64 -2.48
CA PHE A 311 5.28 9.38 -2.30
C PHE A 311 6.09 10.68 -2.30
N ARG A 312 5.83 11.53 -1.32
CA ARG A 312 6.48 12.81 -1.09
C ARG A 312 6.81 12.97 0.39
N ALA A 313 7.98 13.54 0.70
CA ALA A 313 8.39 13.76 2.08
C ALA A 313 7.42 14.67 2.84
N SER A 314 6.90 15.71 2.18
CA SER A 314 5.88 16.61 2.74
C SER A 314 4.61 15.85 3.14
N THR A 315 4.06 15.05 2.24
CA THR A 315 2.85 14.26 2.51
C THR A 315 3.04 13.28 3.65
N TYR A 316 4.20 12.60 3.71
CA TYR A 316 4.54 11.74 4.86
C TYR A 316 4.62 12.52 6.16
N ARG A 317 5.25 13.69 6.13
CA ARG A 317 5.41 14.54 7.30
C ARG A 317 4.06 15.01 7.85
N ASP A 318 3.19 15.51 6.98
CA ASP A 318 1.86 15.97 7.37
C ASP A 318 0.99 14.81 7.88
N ALA A 319 1.03 13.66 7.21
CA ALA A 319 0.32 12.47 7.65
C ALA A 319 0.80 11.97 9.02
N MET A 320 2.10 11.98 9.28
CA MET A 320 2.67 11.61 10.58
C MET A 320 2.30 12.63 11.65
N GLN A 321 2.31 13.92 11.34
CA GLN A 321 1.92 14.98 12.27
C GLN A 321 0.45 14.81 12.73
N TYR A 322 -0.49 14.65 11.79
CA TYR A 322 -1.90 14.44 12.11
C TYR A 322 -2.12 13.20 12.97
N ARG A 323 -1.41 12.11 12.68
CA ARG A 323 -1.51 10.85 13.43
C ARG A 323 -0.93 10.95 14.83
N LEU A 324 0.23 11.61 14.97
CA LEU A 324 0.90 11.79 16.25
C LEU A 324 0.04 12.63 17.21
N GLU A 325 -0.61 13.66 16.69
CA GLU A 325 -1.40 14.60 17.49
C GLU A 325 -2.78 14.05 17.89
N ALA A 326 -3.36 13.17 17.07
CA ALA A 326 -4.75 12.77 17.22
C ALA A 326 -4.96 11.31 17.66
N LEU A 327 -4.01 10.41 17.41
CA LEU A 327 -4.25 8.98 17.50
C LEU A 327 -3.24 8.27 18.41
N PRO A 328 -3.70 7.27 19.20
CA PRO A 328 -2.77 6.31 19.80
C PRO A 328 -1.93 5.60 18.72
N ALA A 329 -0.67 5.29 19.02
CA ALA A 329 0.28 4.70 18.06
C ALA A 329 -0.27 3.45 17.37
N LEU A 330 -0.99 2.58 18.06
CA LEU A 330 -1.55 1.34 17.52
C LEU A 330 -2.76 1.55 16.58
N LYS A 331 -3.22 2.78 16.41
CA LYS A 331 -4.27 3.12 15.41
C LYS A 331 -3.70 3.42 14.03
N SER A 332 -2.37 3.41 13.87
CA SER A 332 -1.71 3.81 12.63
C SER A 332 -0.66 2.80 12.21
N SER A 333 -0.62 2.46 10.92
CA SER A 333 0.51 1.81 10.27
C SER A 333 1.02 2.70 9.13
N LEU A 334 2.34 2.69 8.86
CA LEU A 334 2.94 3.55 7.83
C LEU A 334 3.47 2.78 6.62
N ILE A 335 3.64 1.47 6.74
CA ILE A 335 4.32 0.69 5.72
C ILE A 335 3.33 0.08 4.74
N VAL A 336 3.37 0.58 3.52
CA VAL A 336 2.69 0.06 2.32
C VAL A 336 3.69 0.12 1.19
N SER A 337 4.36 -0.98 0.84
CA SER A 337 5.37 -0.94 -0.22
C SER A 337 4.75 -0.95 -1.62
N ASP A 338 3.62 -1.62 -1.79
CA ASP A 338 2.98 -1.85 -3.11
C ASP A 338 3.99 -2.46 -4.13
N ALA A 339 4.98 -3.18 -3.63
CA ALA A 339 6.12 -3.63 -4.40
C ALA A 339 5.82 -4.92 -5.16
N ARG A 340 6.38 -5.04 -6.37
CA ARG A 340 6.35 -6.26 -7.20
C ARG A 340 7.63 -7.06 -7.15
N CYS A 341 8.69 -6.50 -6.58
CA CYS A 341 9.92 -7.19 -6.25
C CYS A 341 10.46 -6.67 -4.93
N ILE A 342 11.29 -7.46 -4.28
CA ILE A 342 11.80 -7.18 -2.93
C ILE A 342 12.69 -5.93 -2.92
N GLU A 343 13.31 -5.57 -4.02
CA GLU A 343 14.13 -4.37 -4.17
C GLU A 343 13.26 -3.11 -4.01
N TRP A 344 12.05 -3.10 -4.54
CA TRP A 344 11.11 -1.99 -4.33
C TRP A 344 10.53 -1.97 -2.93
N SER A 345 10.28 -3.14 -2.30
CA SER A 345 9.97 -3.18 -0.87
C SER A 345 11.10 -2.53 -0.06
N TYR A 346 12.37 -2.88 -0.39
CA TYR A 346 13.53 -2.27 0.25
C TYR A 346 13.53 -0.76 0.10
N GLY A 347 13.45 -0.25 -1.11
CA GLY A 347 13.52 1.19 -1.37
C GLY A 347 12.44 1.99 -0.64
N LYS A 348 11.18 1.51 -0.71
CA LYS A 348 10.04 2.18 -0.06
C LYS A 348 10.16 2.14 1.46
N ILE A 349 10.40 0.98 2.04
CA ILE A 349 10.47 0.81 3.50
C ILE A 349 11.64 1.61 4.08
N ALA A 350 12.82 1.55 3.46
CA ALA A 350 13.98 2.33 3.89
C ALA A 350 13.68 3.84 3.90
N LEU A 351 13.03 4.36 2.85
CA LEU A 351 12.63 5.75 2.81
C LEU A 351 11.64 6.11 3.93
N VAL A 352 10.59 5.30 4.13
CA VAL A 352 9.59 5.58 5.16
C VAL A 352 10.21 5.54 6.56
N LYS A 353 11.06 4.57 6.85
CA LYS A 353 11.81 4.50 8.12
C LYS A 353 12.66 5.75 8.32
N ARG A 354 13.35 6.19 7.29
CA ARG A 354 14.19 7.40 7.34
C ARG A 354 13.37 8.64 7.63
N LEU A 355 12.29 8.87 6.89
CA LEU A 355 11.42 10.04 7.08
C LEU A 355 10.77 10.02 8.48
N MET A 356 10.36 8.85 8.96
CA MET A 356 9.79 8.70 10.28
C MET A 356 10.82 8.96 11.40
N ALA A 357 12.04 8.43 11.25
CA ALA A 357 13.10 8.67 12.21
C ALA A 357 13.43 10.16 12.33
N GLU A 358 13.57 10.85 11.20
CA GLU A 358 13.81 12.29 11.17
C GLU A 358 12.66 13.08 11.79
N PHE A 359 11.42 12.73 11.45
CA PHE A 359 10.22 13.37 11.99
C PHE A 359 10.13 13.22 13.51
N LEU A 360 10.24 11.99 14.03
CA LEU A 360 10.12 11.72 15.47
C LEU A 360 11.28 12.35 16.26
N PHE A 361 12.49 12.34 15.72
CA PHE A 361 13.64 13.06 16.32
C PHE A 361 13.34 14.55 16.50
N GLU A 362 12.80 15.19 15.46
CA GLU A 362 12.42 16.61 15.55
C GLU A 362 11.32 16.88 16.58
N GLN A 363 10.37 15.94 16.78
CA GLN A 363 9.32 16.11 17.81
C GLN A 363 9.92 15.98 19.24
N THR A 364 10.93 15.13 19.42
CA THR A 364 11.63 15.04 20.71
C THR A 364 12.46 16.30 21.00
N GLU A 365 13.17 16.81 19.99
CA GLU A 365 13.93 18.05 20.12
C GLU A 365 13.06 19.28 20.44
N ARG A 366 11.83 19.28 19.97
CA ARG A 366 10.84 20.32 20.29
C ARG A 366 10.17 20.14 21.66
N GLY A 367 10.41 19.01 22.34
CA GLY A 367 9.80 18.69 23.62
C GLY A 367 8.29 18.34 23.55
N TRP A 368 7.77 18.00 22.37
CA TRP A 368 6.36 17.56 22.22
C TRP A 368 6.14 16.17 22.78
N ILE A 369 7.10 15.29 22.60
CA ILE A 369 7.11 13.92 23.17
C ILE A 369 8.52 13.62 23.66
N ASP A 370 8.63 12.72 24.64
CA ASP A 370 9.90 12.21 25.08
C ASP A 370 10.42 11.09 24.17
N ARG A 371 11.70 10.71 24.37
CA ARG A 371 12.37 9.68 23.57
C ARG A 371 11.65 8.33 23.65
N GLU A 372 11.17 7.95 24.84
CA GLU A 372 10.49 6.65 25.06
C GLU A 372 9.18 6.60 24.27
N THR A 373 8.37 7.65 24.39
CA THR A 373 7.12 7.80 23.61
C THR A 373 7.38 7.76 22.10
N ALA A 374 8.43 8.46 21.63
CA ALA A 374 8.79 8.45 20.21
C ALA A 374 9.15 7.03 19.71
N LEU A 375 9.90 6.25 20.53
CA LEU A 375 10.23 4.86 20.18
C LEU A 375 9.00 3.94 20.21
N GLN A 376 8.07 4.15 21.14
CA GLN A 376 6.79 3.42 21.17
C GLN A 376 5.95 3.73 19.92
N VAL A 377 5.88 5.00 19.52
CA VAL A 377 5.19 5.41 18.29
C VAL A 377 5.84 4.75 17.07
N ALA A 378 7.17 4.77 16.96
CA ALA A 378 7.89 4.14 15.86
C ALA A 378 7.59 2.64 15.75
N ARG A 379 7.66 1.91 16.86
CA ARG A 379 7.31 0.47 16.92
C ARG A 379 5.85 0.23 16.54
N GLY A 380 4.93 1.05 17.05
CA GLY A 380 3.51 0.97 16.73
C GLY A 380 3.27 1.14 15.22
N TRP A 381 3.86 2.15 14.62
CA TRP A 381 3.66 2.50 13.21
C TRP A 381 4.35 1.57 12.21
N LEU A 382 5.49 0.99 12.60
CA LEU A 382 6.24 0.06 11.75
C LEU A 382 5.70 -1.38 11.80
N TYR A 383 5.23 -1.81 12.97
CA TYR A 383 4.91 -3.21 13.20
C TYR A 383 3.64 -3.42 14.03
N GLY A 384 3.57 -2.85 15.25
CA GLY A 384 2.59 -3.24 16.27
C GLY A 384 1.14 -3.07 15.84
N SER A 385 0.79 -1.93 15.22
CA SER A 385 -0.57 -1.66 14.75
C SER A 385 -1.03 -2.71 13.72
N ALA A 386 -0.19 -3.01 12.75
CA ALA A 386 -0.50 -3.99 11.72
C ALA A 386 -0.52 -5.42 12.28
N ALA A 387 0.45 -5.78 13.12
CA ALA A 387 0.52 -7.09 13.74
C ALA A 387 -0.73 -7.41 14.56
N GLN A 388 -1.18 -6.46 15.39
CA GLN A 388 -2.41 -6.60 16.16
C GLN A 388 -3.64 -6.74 15.25
N ARG A 389 -3.77 -5.89 14.25
CA ARG A 389 -4.94 -5.88 13.37
C ARG A 389 -5.07 -7.14 12.54
N TYR A 390 -3.97 -7.67 12.03
CA TYR A 390 -3.96 -8.89 11.22
C TYR A 390 -3.80 -10.19 12.04
N GLY A 391 -3.75 -10.09 13.36
CA GLY A 391 -3.57 -11.27 14.23
C GLY A 391 -2.23 -11.96 14.02
N PHE A 392 -1.20 -11.20 13.64
CA PHE A 392 0.14 -11.70 13.38
C PHE A 392 1.03 -11.46 14.58
N ARG A 393 1.20 -12.50 15.41
CA ARG A 393 1.98 -12.49 16.68
C ARG A 393 1.57 -11.37 17.66
N GLU A 394 1.70 -11.63 18.93
CA GLU A 394 1.52 -10.62 19.98
C GLU A 394 2.63 -9.57 19.89
N PHE A 395 2.25 -8.32 20.13
CA PHE A 395 3.13 -7.16 20.18
C PHE A 395 3.62 -6.90 21.60
#